data_849ad1605d43f18519fa1facfe7c24ba
#
_entry.id   849ad1605d43f18519fa1facfe7c24ba
#
_cell.length_a   1.000
_cell.length_b   1.000
_cell.length_c   1.000
_cell.angle_alpha   90.00
_cell.angle_beta   90.00
_cell.angle_gamma   90.00
#
_symmetry.space_group_name_H-M   'P 1'
#
loop_
_entity.id
_entity.type
_entity.pdbx_description
1 polymer ?
#
loop_
_entity_poly.entity_id
_entity_poly.type
_entity_poly.pdbx_seq_one_letter_code
_entity_poly.pdbx_strand_id
1 'polypeptide(L)'
;MKILVINCGSSSLKYQLIDMTDESVIAKGLCERIGIEGSKLTHQPAGKDKYVVEKDMPTHTVAIEMVMDALQDAEHGVIKSTDEIAAIGHRVLHAGTKYSESIVVNDDVKKVIRECFDLGPLHNPANLMGIEAAEAAMPGKPNVAVWDTGFGMAMPEKAYLYAIPHEYYEKYSIRRYGFHGTSHMFVSGEAIKFGGLDPKNAKVIVCHLGNGASVSASIGGKCVDTSMGLTPLEGLIMGTRSGDIDPAVVQFICNKEGKDVNEVLNILNKTSGVLGMSGGVSSDFRDIEAAKEEGNHLAAVALDAFIYRVAKYIGAYTAAMNGVDAIAFTAGVGENDKAGRKAICEYLGYLGVKIDDQANDVRGKNAVISAADSKVKVMLIPTNEELAIARETKRLVEA
;
A
#
# COMPACT_ATOMS: atom_id res chain seq x y z
N MET A 1 -9.83 1.08 -24.18
CA MET A 1 -8.74 0.11 -23.85
C MET A 1 -9.08 -0.53 -22.53
N LYS A 2 -9.25 -1.87 -22.49
CA LYS A 2 -9.50 -2.58 -21.22
C LYS A 2 -8.20 -3.15 -20.67
N ILE A 3 -7.90 -2.88 -19.40
CA ILE A 3 -6.71 -3.37 -18.70
C ILE A 3 -7.15 -4.24 -17.54
N LEU A 4 -6.57 -5.44 -17.45
CA LEU A 4 -6.72 -6.32 -16.31
C LEU A 4 -5.62 -6.06 -15.30
N VAL A 5 -5.98 -5.66 -14.10
CA VAL A 5 -5.04 -5.48 -12.98
C VAL A 5 -5.09 -6.69 -12.07
N ILE A 6 -3.93 -7.24 -11.74
CA ILE A 6 -3.77 -8.43 -10.90
C ILE A 6 -2.86 -8.13 -9.73
N ASN A 7 -3.28 -8.56 -8.53
CA ASN A 7 -2.49 -8.52 -7.32
C ASN A 7 -2.51 -9.92 -6.68
N CYS A 8 -1.41 -10.67 -6.84
CA CYS A 8 -1.24 -12.02 -6.31
C CYS A 8 -0.56 -12.00 -4.93
N GLY A 9 -1.24 -12.55 -3.94
CA GLY A 9 -0.67 -12.95 -2.66
C GLY A 9 -0.38 -14.46 -2.62
N SER A 10 0.21 -14.96 -1.53
CA SER A 10 0.59 -16.37 -1.38
C SER A 10 -0.58 -17.35 -1.52
N SER A 11 -1.79 -16.97 -1.07
CA SER A 11 -3.01 -17.80 -1.10
C SER A 11 -4.22 -17.04 -1.61
N SER A 12 -4.02 -15.92 -2.30
CA SER A 12 -5.11 -15.09 -2.83
C SER A 12 -4.70 -14.37 -4.11
N LEU A 13 -5.70 -14.03 -4.92
CA LEU A 13 -5.54 -13.22 -6.11
C LEU A 13 -6.70 -12.23 -6.18
N LYS A 14 -6.39 -10.94 -6.15
CA LYS A 14 -7.35 -9.86 -6.43
C LYS A 14 -7.20 -9.39 -7.85
N TYR A 15 -8.31 -9.06 -8.50
CA TYR A 15 -8.27 -8.48 -9.83
C TYR A 15 -9.33 -7.39 -10.03
N GLN A 16 -9.04 -6.49 -10.97
CA GLN A 16 -10.00 -5.54 -11.53
C GLN A 16 -9.80 -5.45 -13.04
N LEU A 17 -10.89 -5.46 -13.78
CA LEU A 17 -10.91 -5.11 -15.20
C LEU A 17 -11.40 -3.66 -15.31
N ILE A 18 -10.57 -2.79 -15.89
CA ILE A 18 -10.81 -1.33 -15.94
C ILE A 18 -10.88 -0.90 -17.42
N ASP A 19 -11.91 -0.13 -17.78
CA ASP A 19 -11.94 0.59 -19.05
C ASP A 19 -11.17 1.90 -18.95
N MET A 20 -10.04 1.99 -19.63
CA MET A 20 -9.19 3.17 -19.61
C MET A 20 -9.70 4.31 -20.52
N THR A 21 -10.91 4.20 -21.07
CA THR A 21 -11.57 5.30 -21.79
C THR A 21 -12.13 6.31 -20.81
N ASP A 22 -12.71 5.83 -19.72
CA ASP A 22 -13.34 6.63 -18.66
C ASP A 22 -12.86 6.26 -17.24
N GLU A 23 -11.89 5.33 -17.15
CA GLU A 23 -11.32 4.79 -15.91
C GLU A 23 -12.35 4.05 -15.03
N SER A 24 -13.43 3.56 -15.61
CA SER A 24 -14.47 2.82 -14.89
C SER A 24 -14.06 1.36 -14.63
N VAL A 25 -14.44 0.85 -13.46
CA VAL A 25 -14.27 -0.57 -13.12
C VAL A 25 -15.39 -1.37 -13.77
N ILE A 26 -15.08 -2.23 -14.74
CA ILE A 26 -16.02 -3.10 -15.44
C ILE A 26 -16.37 -4.33 -14.59
N ALA A 27 -15.38 -4.93 -13.93
CA ALA A 27 -15.55 -6.03 -13.00
C ALA A 27 -14.39 -6.06 -12.00
N LYS A 28 -14.64 -6.62 -10.84
CA LYS A 28 -13.61 -6.91 -9.83
C LYS A 28 -13.87 -8.28 -9.19
N GLY A 29 -12.84 -8.85 -8.59
CA GLY A 29 -13.03 -10.11 -7.87
C GLY A 29 -11.83 -10.50 -7.02
N LEU A 30 -12.05 -11.61 -6.31
CA LEU A 30 -11.11 -12.16 -5.36
C LEU A 30 -11.16 -13.69 -5.42
N CYS A 31 -10.02 -14.31 -5.68
CA CYS A 31 -9.79 -15.72 -5.41
C CYS A 31 -9.17 -15.84 -4.02
N GLU A 32 -9.75 -16.70 -3.19
CA GLU A 32 -9.32 -16.93 -1.81
C GLU A 32 -8.95 -18.39 -1.62
N ARG A 33 -8.02 -18.65 -0.68
CA ARG A 33 -7.57 -20.00 -0.29
C ARG A 33 -6.95 -20.79 -1.44
N ILE A 34 -6.20 -20.13 -2.33
CA ILE A 34 -5.43 -20.79 -3.39
C ILE A 34 -4.40 -21.73 -2.76
N GLY A 35 -4.37 -22.98 -3.21
CA GLY A 35 -3.53 -24.03 -2.66
C GLY A 35 -4.01 -24.60 -1.32
N ILE A 36 -5.19 -24.24 -0.86
CA ILE A 36 -5.79 -24.65 0.42
C ILE A 36 -7.23 -25.12 0.17
N GLU A 37 -7.70 -26.09 0.93
CA GLU A 37 -9.07 -26.59 0.85
C GLU A 37 -10.13 -25.49 1.05
N GLY A 38 -11.21 -25.52 0.29
CA GLY A 38 -12.30 -24.56 0.35
C GLY A 38 -12.00 -23.26 -0.41
N SER A 39 -11.28 -23.38 -1.53
CA SER A 39 -11.03 -22.26 -2.44
C SER A 39 -12.33 -21.73 -3.03
N LYS A 40 -12.41 -20.41 -3.21
CA LYS A 40 -13.56 -19.77 -3.87
C LYS A 40 -13.13 -18.53 -4.67
N LEU A 41 -13.82 -18.30 -5.76
CA LEU A 41 -13.79 -17.07 -6.54
C LEU A 41 -15.05 -16.27 -6.24
N THR A 42 -14.89 -15.01 -5.86
CA THR A 42 -15.95 -14.01 -5.82
C THR A 42 -15.76 -13.06 -6.98
N HIS A 43 -16.65 -13.08 -7.96
CA HIS A 43 -16.66 -12.17 -9.11
C HIS A 43 -17.79 -11.16 -8.96
N GLN A 44 -17.53 -9.89 -9.24
CA GLN A 44 -18.52 -8.82 -9.16
C GLN A 44 -18.44 -7.93 -10.40
N PRO A 45 -19.33 -8.14 -11.39
CA PRO A 45 -19.50 -7.21 -12.51
C PRO A 45 -20.06 -5.87 -12.00
N ALA A 46 -19.73 -4.78 -12.67
CA ALA A 46 -20.28 -3.47 -12.34
C ALA A 46 -21.80 -3.45 -12.46
N GLY A 47 -22.47 -2.97 -11.41
CA GLY A 47 -23.94 -2.87 -11.39
C GLY A 47 -24.72 -4.18 -11.28
N LYS A 48 -24.04 -5.31 -11.03
CA LYS A 48 -24.66 -6.62 -10.84
C LYS A 48 -24.34 -7.21 -9.48
N ASP A 49 -25.08 -8.24 -9.07
CA ASP A 49 -24.80 -9.00 -7.87
C ASP A 49 -23.50 -9.79 -7.95
N LYS A 50 -22.98 -10.17 -6.79
CA LYS A 50 -21.78 -11.01 -6.69
C LYS A 50 -22.10 -12.43 -7.18
N TYR A 51 -21.21 -12.95 -8.02
CA TYR A 51 -21.19 -14.34 -8.45
C TYR A 51 -20.07 -15.07 -7.73
N VAL A 52 -20.41 -16.14 -7.02
CA VAL A 52 -19.47 -16.92 -6.22
C VAL A 52 -19.34 -18.32 -6.82
N VAL A 53 -18.10 -18.74 -7.07
CA VAL A 53 -17.75 -20.07 -7.56
C VAL A 53 -16.88 -20.76 -6.51
N GLU A 54 -17.39 -21.83 -5.92
CA GLU A 54 -16.64 -22.70 -5.02
C GLU A 54 -16.06 -23.85 -5.86
N LYS A 55 -14.76 -23.83 -6.06
CA LYS A 55 -14.01 -24.84 -6.83
C LYS A 55 -12.56 -24.81 -6.37
N ASP A 56 -11.94 -25.98 -6.30
CA ASP A 56 -10.55 -26.11 -5.92
C ASP A 56 -9.62 -25.31 -6.85
N MET A 57 -8.76 -24.51 -6.26
CA MET A 57 -7.72 -23.73 -6.93
C MET A 57 -6.34 -24.18 -6.39
N PRO A 58 -5.78 -25.31 -6.88
CA PRO A 58 -4.50 -25.80 -6.38
C PRO A 58 -3.32 -24.88 -6.70
N THR A 59 -3.44 -24.03 -7.71
CA THR A 59 -2.40 -23.11 -8.17
C THR A 59 -2.97 -21.76 -8.59
N HIS A 60 -2.11 -20.75 -8.69
CA HIS A 60 -2.47 -19.44 -9.23
C HIS A 60 -2.87 -19.51 -10.71
N THR A 61 -2.33 -20.48 -11.48
CA THR A 61 -2.74 -20.72 -12.87
C THR A 61 -4.24 -21.07 -12.95
N VAL A 62 -4.68 -22.02 -12.12
CA VAL A 62 -6.11 -22.39 -12.06
C VAL A 62 -6.97 -21.21 -11.59
N ALA A 63 -6.46 -20.41 -10.64
CA ALA A 63 -7.17 -19.21 -10.20
C ALA A 63 -7.35 -18.19 -11.34
N ILE A 64 -6.33 -17.95 -12.16
CA ILE A 64 -6.41 -17.05 -13.33
C ILE A 64 -7.35 -17.62 -14.41
N GLU A 65 -7.29 -18.92 -14.67
CA GLU A 65 -8.24 -19.57 -15.59
C GLU A 65 -9.68 -19.35 -15.13
N MET A 66 -9.98 -19.55 -13.85
CA MET A 66 -11.31 -19.29 -13.29
C MET A 66 -11.71 -17.81 -13.37
N VAL A 67 -10.77 -16.88 -13.21
CA VAL A 67 -11.02 -15.44 -13.46
C VAL A 67 -11.41 -15.20 -14.91
N MET A 68 -10.70 -15.80 -15.86
CA MET A 68 -11.02 -15.68 -17.29
C MET A 68 -12.38 -16.28 -17.63
N ASP A 69 -12.71 -17.44 -17.05
CA ASP A 69 -14.02 -18.07 -17.20
C ASP A 69 -15.13 -17.15 -16.67
N ALA A 70 -14.95 -16.56 -15.48
CA ALA A 70 -15.92 -15.65 -14.88
C ALA A 70 -16.09 -14.34 -15.67
N LEU A 71 -15.00 -13.80 -16.22
CA LEU A 71 -15.06 -12.59 -17.05
C LEU A 71 -15.82 -12.83 -18.38
N GLN A 72 -15.82 -14.08 -18.88
CA GLN A 72 -16.47 -14.49 -20.13
C GLN A 72 -17.79 -15.25 -19.92
N ASP A 73 -18.21 -15.45 -18.67
CA ASP A 73 -19.43 -16.20 -18.34
C ASP A 73 -20.65 -15.63 -19.08
N ALA A 74 -21.57 -16.49 -19.51
CA ALA A 74 -22.72 -16.09 -20.29
C ALA A 74 -23.70 -15.15 -19.58
N GLU A 75 -23.80 -15.24 -18.25
CA GLU A 75 -24.73 -14.45 -17.42
C GLU A 75 -24.00 -13.36 -16.62
N HIS A 76 -22.85 -13.68 -16.06
CA HIS A 76 -22.09 -12.81 -15.17
C HIS A 76 -20.88 -12.15 -15.83
N GLY A 77 -20.53 -12.57 -17.04
CA GLY A 77 -19.39 -12.04 -17.78
C GLY A 77 -19.55 -10.60 -18.23
N VAL A 78 -18.43 -9.98 -18.56
CA VAL A 78 -18.32 -8.57 -19.00
C VAL A 78 -17.52 -8.41 -20.30
N ILE A 79 -16.92 -9.47 -20.78
CA ILE A 79 -16.23 -9.56 -22.09
C ILE A 79 -16.65 -10.82 -22.82
N LYS A 80 -16.54 -10.82 -24.15
CA LYS A 80 -16.85 -11.98 -24.99
C LYS A 80 -15.61 -12.83 -25.27
N SER A 81 -14.44 -12.23 -25.26
CA SER A 81 -13.16 -12.87 -25.52
C SER A 81 -12.06 -12.16 -24.72
N THR A 82 -11.01 -12.90 -24.36
CA THR A 82 -9.78 -12.34 -23.78
C THR A 82 -9.09 -11.36 -24.73
N ASP A 83 -9.43 -11.34 -26.02
CA ASP A 83 -8.91 -10.37 -26.99
C ASP A 83 -9.29 -8.92 -26.65
N GLU A 84 -10.38 -8.74 -25.91
CA GLU A 84 -10.79 -7.42 -25.44
C GLU A 84 -9.88 -6.85 -24.34
N ILE A 85 -9.08 -7.70 -23.69
CA ILE A 85 -8.06 -7.27 -22.71
C ILE A 85 -6.82 -6.86 -23.49
N ALA A 86 -6.48 -5.59 -23.46
CA ALA A 86 -5.34 -5.04 -24.20
C ALA A 86 -4.00 -5.33 -23.52
N ALA A 87 -3.96 -5.30 -22.19
CA ALA A 87 -2.76 -5.51 -21.39
C ALA A 87 -3.11 -5.93 -19.96
N ILE A 88 -2.12 -6.43 -19.23
CA ILE A 88 -2.24 -6.86 -17.85
C ILE A 88 -1.24 -6.08 -16.99
N GLY A 89 -1.73 -5.42 -15.92
CA GLY A 89 -0.91 -4.76 -14.93
C GLY A 89 -0.78 -5.61 -13.67
N HIS A 90 0.43 -5.77 -13.17
CA HIS A 90 0.72 -6.54 -11.95
C HIS A 90 1.29 -5.65 -10.86
N ARG A 91 0.71 -5.74 -9.65
CA ARG A 91 1.42 -5.26 -8.46
C ARG A 91 2.54 -6.25 -8.15
N VAL A 92 3.77 -5.76 -8.13
CA VAL A 92 4.95 -6.53 -7.72
C VAL A 92 5.62 -5.81 -6.57
N LEU A 93 5.99 -6.53 -5.51
CA LEU A 93 6.51 -5.89 -4.31
C LEU A 93 7.86 -5.23 -4.59
N HIS A 94 8.84 -5.97 -5.11
CA HIS A 94 10.24 -5.57 -5.04
C HIS A 94 11.03 -5.86 -6.32
N ALA A 95 11.79 -4.87 -6.77
CA ALA A 95 12.77 -4.96 -7.85
C ALA A 95 14.22 -4.74 -7.38
N GLY A 96 14.45 -4.72 -6.06
CA GLY A 96 15.75 -4.32 -5.52
C GLY A 96 16.12 -2.91 -5.98
N THR A 97 17.37 -2.73 -6.39
CA THR A 97 17.88 -1.47 -6.96
C THR A 97 17.91 -1.47 -8.49
N LYS A 98 17.37 -2.52 -9.14
CA LYS A 98 17.48 -2.72 -10.60
C LYS A 98 16.47 -1.89 -11.39
N TYR A 99 15.25 -1.78 -10.89
CA TYR A 99 14.20 -1.01 -11.54
C TYR A 99 13.58 -0.02 -10.55
N SER A 100 13.48 1.23 -10.98
CA SER A 100 12.84 2.32 -10.25
C SER A 100 11.47 2.69 -10.81
N GLU A 101 11.21 2.34 -12.06
CA GLU A 101 9.97 2.65 -12.77
C GLU A 101 9.25 1.37 -13.19
N SER A 102 7.94 1.48 -13.40
CA SER A 102 7.14 0.39 -13.98
C SER A 102 7.70 -0.03 -15.33
N ILE A 103 7.60 -1.31 -15.67
CA ILE A 103 8.26 -1.87 -16.85
C ILE A 103 7.42 -2.98 -17.49
N VAL A 104 7.48 -3.07 -18.82
CA VAL A 104 6.92 -4.23 -19.54
C VAL A 104 7.74 -5.47 -19.19
N VAL A 105 7.05 -6.54 -18.80
CA VAL A 105 7.68 -7.78 -18.34
C VAL A 105 8.33 -8.51 -19.50
N ASN A 106 9.55 -8.95 -19.28
CA ASN A 106 10.31 -9.88 -20.11
C ASN A 106 11.09 -10.85 -19.20
N ASP A 107 11.92 -11.72 -19.77
CA ASP A 107 12.68 -12.71 -19.00
C ASP A 107 13.69 -12.07 -18.03
N ASP A 108 14.29 -10.92 -18.37
CA ASP A 108 15.20 -10.20 -17.48
C ASP A 108 14.44 -9.64 -16.27
N VAL A 109 13.24 -9.10 -16.47
CA VAL A 109 12.38 -8.60 -15.38
C VAL A 109 11.99 -9.76 -14.45
N LYS A 110 11.58 -10.91 -15.01
CA LYS A 110 11.26 -12.10 -14.20
C LYS A 110 12.47 -12.60 -13.42
N LYS A 111 13.66 -12.54 -14.01
CA LYS A 111 14.93 -12.87 -13.31
C LYS A 111 15.18 -11.93 -12.12
N VAL A 112 15.02 -10.62 -12.30
CA VAL A 112 15.17 -9.65 -11.21
C VAL A 112 14.15 -9.89 -10.09
N ILE A 113 12.90 -10.22 -10.42
CA ILE A 113 11.89 -10.57 -9.40
C ILE A 113 12.36 -11.78 -8.57
N ARG A 114 12.95 -12.82 -9.22
CA ARG A 114 13.52 -13.99 -8.52
C ARG A 114 14.71 -13.62 -7.63
N GLU A 115 15.62 -12.78 -8.13
CA GLU A 115 16.78 -12.30 -7.36
C GLU A 115 16.36 -11.51 -6.10
N CYS A 116 15.15 -10.94 -6.09
CA CYS A 116 14.59 -10.20 -4.95
C CYS A 116 13.71 -11.06 -4.02
N PHE A 117 13.74 -12.38 -4.09
CA PHE A 117 12.95 -13.23 -3.19
C PHE A 117 13.34 -13.04 -1.73
N ASP A 118 14.62 -12.84 -1.44
CA ASP A 118 15.10 -12.60 -0.07
C ASP A 118 14.65 -11.23 0.50
N LEU A 119 14.42 -10.24 -0.37
CA LEU A 119 13.89 -8.92 0.00
C LEU A 119 12.38 -8.93 0.19
N GLY A 120 11.66 -9.82 -0.49
CA GLY A 120 10.21 -9.94 -0.45
C GLY A 120 9.70 -11.38 -0.39
N PRO A 121 10.12 -12.20 0.59
CA PRO A 121 9.90 -13.65 0.58
C PRO A 121 8.42 -14.07 0.61
N LEU A 122 7.55 -13.22 1.18
CA LEU A 122 6.11 -13.49 1.27
C LEU A 122 5.33 -13.02 0.04
N HIS A 123 5.91 -12.21 -0.85
CA HIS A 123 5.20 -11.54 -1.93
C HIS A 123 5.80 -11.82 -3.31
N ASN A 124 7.11 -11.59 -3.50
CA ASN A 124 7.74 -11.73 -4.82
C ASN A 124 7.53 -13.09 -5.48
N PRO A 125 7.62 -14.24 -4.76
CA PRO A 125 7.33 -15.54 -5.37
C PRO A 125 5.90 -15.64 -5.90
N ALA A 126 4.91 -15.18 -5.13
CA ALA A 126 3.50 -15.17 -5.54
C ALA A 126 3.24 -14.19 -6.70
N ASN A 127 3.89 -13.02 -6.68
CA ASN A 127 3.77 -12.03 -7.74
C ASN A 127 4.31 -12.62 -9.08
N LEU A 128 5.44 -13.31 -9.05
CA LEU A 128 6.01 -13.96 -10.23
C LEU A 128 5.10 -15.07 -10.74
N MET A 129 4.58 -15.93 -9.86
CA MET A 129 3.60 -16.95 -10.25
C MET A 129 2.37 -16.35 -10.93
N GLY A 130 1.88 -15.20 -10.43
CA GLY A 130 0.77 -14.47 -11.04
C GLY A 130 1.09 -13.95 -12.44
N ILE A 131 2.30 -13.45 -12.68
CA ILE A 131 2.76 -13.01 -13.99
C ILE A 131 2.83 -14.20 -14.95
N GLU A 132 3.51 -15.28 -14.56
CA GLU A 132 3.68 -16.49 -15.39
C GLU A 132 2.33 -17.15 -15.73
N ALA A 133 1.40 -17.17 -14.76
CA ALA A 133 0.05 -17.68 -14.99
C ALA A 133 -0.77 -16.79 -15.95
N ALA A 134 -0.61 -15.46 -15.88
CA ALA A 134 -1.27 -14.53 -16.80
C ALA A 134 -0.71 -14.66 -18.23
N GLU A 135 0.62 -14.81 -18.38
CA GLU A 135 1.27 -15.08 -19.67
C GLU A 135 0.76 -16.38 -20.30
N ALA A 136 0.58 -17.44 -19.50
CA ALA A 136 0.06 -18.71 -19.96
C ALA A 136 -1.42 -18.64 -20.38
N ALA A 137 -2.25 -17.93 -19.62
CA ALA A 137 -3.68 -17.78 -19.90
C ALA A 137 -3.98 -16.83 -21.06
N MET A 138 -3.13 -15.84 -21.30
CA MET A 138 -3.28 -14.81 -22.33
C MET A 138 -1.97 -14.62 -23.13
N PRO A 139 -1.56 -15.61 -23.96
CA PRO A 139 -0.31 -15.53 -24.70
C PRO A 139 -0.24 -14.29 -25.59
N GLY A 140 0.92 -13.62 -25.58
CA GLY A 140 1.17 -12.45 -26.41
C GLY A 140 0.59 -11.13 -25.90
N LYS A 141 -0.16 -11.12 -24.81
CA LYS A 141 -0.62 -9.87 -24.17
C LYS A 141 0.52 -9.22 -23.39
N PRO A 142 0.74 -7.91 -23.50
CA PRO A 142 1.72 -7.21 -22.67
C PRO A 142 1.38 -7.33 -21.20
N ASN A 143 2.37 -7.72 -20.40
CA ASN A 143 2.32 -7.69 -18.93
C ASN A 143 3.21 -6.56 -18.44
N VAL A 144 2.76 -5.79 -17.46
CA VAL A 144 3.50 -4.68 -16.88
C VAL A 144 3.66 -4.90 -15.38
N ALA A 145 4.90 -4.85 -14.90
CA ALA A 145 5.21 -4.86 -13.46
C ALA A 145 5.21 -3.43 -12.91
N VAL A 146 4.39 -3.18 -11.91
CA VAL A 146 4.34 -1.94 -11.13
C VAL A 146 4.84 -2.23 -9.74
N TRP A 147 5.97 -1.58 -9.37
CA TRP A 147 6.70 -1.88 -8.14
C TRP A 147 6.14 -1.14 -6.94
N ASP A 148 5.81 -1.87 -5.88
CA ASP A 148 5.36 -1.25 -4.62
C ASP A 148 6.47 -0.41 -3.96
N THR A 149 7.73 -0.75 -4.20
CA THR A 149 8.91 0.02 -3.77
C THR A 149 9.30 1.14 -4.74
N GLY A 150 8.70 1.19 -5.93
CA GLY A 150 9.13 2.10 -7.02
C GLY A 150 9.11 3.57 -6.64
N PHE A 151 8.07 4.02 -5.90
CA PHE A 151 7.97 5.41 -5.46
C PHE A 151 9.15 5.83 -4.59
N GLY A 152 9.60 4.97 -3.67
CA GLY A 152 10.73 5.23 -2.77
C GLY A 152 12.11 5.22 -3.46
N MET A 153 12.19 4.73 -4.72
CA MET A 153 13.46 4.71 -5.43
C MET A 153 13.95 6.12 -5.80
N ALA A 154 13.07 7.12 -5.83
CA ALA A 154 13.42 8.52 -6.10
C ALA A 154 14.08 9.23 -4.90
N MET A 155 14.12 8.63 -3.72
CA MET A 155 14.74 9.24 -2.53
C MET A 155 16.23 9.54 -2.75
N PRO A 156 16.74 10.68 -2.22
CA PRO A 156 18.17 10.97 -2.25
C PRO A 156 18.94 10.08 -1.26
N GLU A 157 20.23 9.89 -1.49
CA GLU A 157 21.12 9.02 -0.68
C GLU A 157 21.01 9.27 0.82
N LYS A 158 20.99 10.51 1.23
CA LYS A 158 20.87 10.94 2.64
C LYS A 158 19.58 10.46 3.32
N ALA A 159 18.53 10.11 2.53
CA ALA A 159 17.25 9.63 3.06
C ALA A 159 17.16 8.10 2.99
N TYR A 160 17.74 7.45 1.97
CA TYR A 160 17.63 6.01 1.83
C TYR A 160 18.75 5.21 2.50
N LEU A 161 19.94 5.77 2.72
CA LEU A 161 21.04 5.06 3.38
C LEU A 161 20.81 4.95 4.89
N TYR A 162 21.01 3.75 5.42
CA TYR A 162 21.13 3.56 6.85
C TYR A 162 22.53 3.93 7.34
N ALA A 163 22.63 4.44 8.55
CA ALA A 163 23.90 4.82 9.19
C ALA A 163 24.64 3.58 9.73
N ILE A 164 24.94 2.64 8.84
CA ILE A 164 25.72 1.42 9.08
C ILE A 164 26.87 1.36 8.07
N PRO A 165 27.86 0.43 8.20
CA PRO A 165 28.95 0.33 7.22
C PRO A 165 28.41 0.25 5.79
N HIS A 166 28.95 1.14 4.91
CA HIS A 166 28.46 1.31 3.54
C HIS A 166 28.54 0.03 2.69
N GLU A 167 29.49 -0.86 3.03
CA GLU A 167 29.63 -2.17 2.37
C GLU A 167 28.36 -3.02 2.37
N TYR A 168 27.46 -2.87 3.37
CA TYR A 168 26.19 -3.58 3.40
C TYR A 168 25.20 -3.07 2.33
N TYR A 169 25.27 -1.79 2.01
CA TYR A 169 24.52 -1.28 0.86
C TYR A 169 25.10 -1.81 -0.46
N GLU A 170 26.43 -1.71 -0.64
CA GLU A 170 27.08 -2.17 -1.87
C GLU A 170 26.89 -3.68 -2.11
N LYS A 171 27.01 -4.48 -1.07
CA LYS A 171 27.02 -5.94 -1.17
C LYS A 171 25.61 -6.56 -1.18
N TYR A 172 24.70 -5.99 -0.40
CA TYR A 172 23.37 -6.56 -0.16
C TYR A 172 22.23 -5.64 -0.52
N SER A 173 22.49 -4.46 -1.04
CA SER A 173 21.49 -3.44 -1.36
C SER A 173 20.63 -3.06 -0.14
N ILE A 174 21.22 -3.07 1.08
CA ILE A 174 20.53 -2.69 2.32
C ILE A 174 20.35 -1.19 2.32
N ARG A 175 19.10 -0.76 2.12
CA ARG A 175 18.65 0.64 2.13
C ARG A 175 17.19 0.72 2.54
N ARG A 176 16.72 1.95 2.81
CA ARG A 176 15.29 2.24 2.87
C ARG A 176 14.72 2.15 1.46
N TYR A 177 13.70 1.32 1.26
CA TYR A 177 12.95 1.23 -0.01
C TYR A 177 11.61 1.94 0.10
N GLY A 178 10.91 1.76 1.22
CA GLY A 178 9.53 2.17 1.39
C GLY A 178 8.55 1.21 0.71
N PHE A 179 7.31 1.20 1.20
CA PHE A 179 6.23 0.35 0.69
C PHE A 179 4.95 1.18 0.61
N HIS A 180 3.86 0.59 0.14
CA HIS A 180 2.65 1.28 -0.29
C HIS A 180 2.95 2.32 -1.39
N GLY A 181 4.02 2.11 -2.16
CA GLY A 181 4.51 3.09 -3.12
C GLY A 181 3.51 3.44 -4.19
N THR A 182 2.76 2.45 -4.68
CA THR A 182 1.67 2.68 -5.65
C THR A 182 0.60 3.62 -5.08
N SER A 183 0.21 3.42 -3.81
CA SER A 183 -0.73 4.31 -3.11
C SER A 183 -0.13 5.70 -2.89
N HIS A 184 1.10 5.81 -2.39
CA HIS A 184 1.76 7.08 -2.18
C HIS A 184 1.91 7.89 -3.48
N MET A 185 2.27 7.25 -4.57
CA MET A 185 2.37 7.86 -5.90
C MET A 185 1.00 8.39 -6.35
N PHE A 186 -0.02 7.55 -6.29
CA PHE A 186 -1.38 7.91 -6.69
C PHE A 186 -1.93 9.07 -5.86
N VAL A 187 -1.89 8.95 -4.53
CA VAL A 187 -2.48 9.94 -3.62
C VAL A 187 -1.74 11.28 -3.68
N SER A 188 -0.40 11.27 -3.79
CA SER A 188 0.37 12.52 -3.93
C SER A 188 0.02 13.25 -5.23
N GLY A 189 -0.10 12.52 -6.34
CA GLY A 189 -0.52 13.09 -7.64
C GLY A 189 -1.94 13.64 -7.62
N GLU A 190 -2.89 12.87 -7.08
CA GLU A 190 -4.28 13.32 -6.94
C GLU A 190 -4.41 14.51 -5.97
N ALA A 191 -3.62 14.54 -4.88
CA ALA A 191 -3.60 15.68 -3.95
C ALA A 191 -3.09 16.96 -4.61
N ILE A 192 -2.05 16.88 -5.44
CA ILE A 192 -1.55 18.01 -6.21
C ILE A 192 -2.63 18.53 -7.16
N LYS A 193 -3.25 17.62 -7.92
CA LYS A 193 -4.29 17.95 -8.90
C LYS A 193 -5.54 18.52 -8.22
N PHE A 194 -6.08 17.80 -7.24
CA PHE A 194 -7.32 18.18 -6.54
C PHE A 194 -7.13 19.46 -5.71
N GLY A 195 -5.97 19.60 -5.06
CA GLY A 195 -5.60 20.78 -4.28
C GLY A 195 -5.27 22.01 -5.12
N GLY A 196 -5.16 21.90 -6.46
CA GLY A 196 -4.72 23.00 -7.34
C GLY A 196 -3.32 23.48 -6.98
N LEU A 197 -2.40 22.55 -6.62
CA LEU A 197 -1.05 22.87 -6.20
C LEU A 197 -0.08 22.90 -7.39
N ASP A 198 1.10 23.52 -7.22
CA ASP A 198 2.13 23.54 -8.25
C ASP A 198 2.62 22.10 -8.55
N PRO A 199 2.42 21.57 -9.76
CA PRO A 199 2.79 20.20 -10.08
C PRO A 199 4.30 19.92 -10.03
N LYS A 200 5.15 20.97 -10.04
CA LYS A 200 6.61 20.82 -10.03
C LYS A 200 7.22 20.93 -8.64
N ASN A 201 6.63 21.73 -7.76
CA ASN A 201 7.26 22.12 -6.50
C ASN A 201 6.39 21.81 -5.26
N ALA A 202 5.15 21.39 -5.43
CA ALA A 202 4.26 21.10 -4.30
C ALA A 202 4.86 20.09 -3.34
N LYS A 203 4.90 20.43 -2.07
CA LYS A 203 5.39 19.61 -0.95
C LYS A 203 4.21 18.90 -0.31
N VAL A 204 4.09 17.60 -0.56
CA VAL A 204 2.95 16.82 -0.13
C VAL A 204 3.40 15.70 0.82
N ILE A 205 2.71 15.58 1.95
CA ILE A 205 2.83 14.45 2.86
C ILE A 205 1.59 13.58 2.68
N VAL A 206 1.79 12.28 2.43
CA VAL A 206 0.71 11.29 2.34
C VAL A 206 0.74 10.40 3.56
N CYS A 207 -0.35 10.36 4.30
CA CYS A 207 -0.58 9.49 5.45
C CYS A 207 -1.46 8.31 4.99
N HIS A 208 -0.83 7.22 4.56
CA HIS A 208 -1.51 5.97 4.24
C HIS A 208 -1.72 5.18 5.54
N LEU A 209 -2.90 5.33 6.13
CA LEU A 209 -3.23 4.76 7.44
C LEU A 209 -4.25 3.63 7.28
N GLY A 210 -3.78 2.42 7.40
CA GLY A 210 -4.57 1.19 7.40
C GLY A 210 -4.08 0.25 8.51
N ASN A 211 -4.38 -1.04 8.43
CA ASN A 211 -3.78 -2.03 9.33
C ASN A 211 -2.25 -2.09 9.15
N GLY A 212 -1.75 -2.06 7.89
CA GLY A 212 -0.42 -1.57 7.58
C GLY A 212 -0.47 -0.06 7.38
N ALA A 213 0.50 0.70 7.90
CA ALA A 213 0.49 2.14 7.82
C ALA A 213 1.87 2.71 7.47
N SER A 214 1.89 3.77 6.67
CA SER A 214 3.11 4.50 6.32
C SER A 214 2.84 5.98 6.02
N VAL A 215 3.87 6.80 6.15
CA VAL A 215 3.86 8.20 5.73
C VAL A 215 4.94 8.39 4.68
N SER A 216 4.67 9.20 3.66
CA SER A 216 5.67 9.62 2.70
C SER A 216 5.71 11.13 2.52
N ALA A 217 6.85 11.64 2.11
CA ALA A 217 7.09 13.01 1.71
C ALA A 217 7.45 13.08 0.23
N SER A 218 6.83 13.99 -0.52
CA SER A 218 7.13 14.19 -1.94
C SER A 218 7.21 15.66 -2.31
N ILE A 219 8.04 15.97 -3.30
CA ILE A 219 8.11 17.29 -3.93
C ILE A 219 7.81 17.12 -5.41
N GLY A 220 6.78 17.80 -5.91
CA GLY A 220 6.33 17.65 -7.29
C GLY A 220 6.00 16.21 -7.66
N GLY A 221 5.41 15.44 -6.72
CA GLY A 221 5.08 14.03 -6.91
C GLY A 221 6.25 13.04 -6.86
N LYS A 222 7.49 13.49 -6.60
CA LYS A 222 8.67 12.64 -6.44
C LYS A 222 8.96 12.41 -4.95
N CYS A 223 9.11 11.16 -4.54
CA CYS A 223 9.42 10.80 -3.16
C CYS A 223 10.76 11.38 -2.70
N VAL A 224 10.78 12.02 -1.54
CA VAL A 224 12.00 12.49 -0.89
C VAL A 224 12.29 11.76 0.42
N ASP A 225 11.27 11.15 1.04
CA ASP A 225 11.40 10.28 2.21
C ASP A 225 10.13 9.44 2.42
N THR A 226 10.25 8.32 3.15
CA THR A 226 9.12 7.47 3.50
C THR A 226 9.40 6.69 4.79
N SER A 227 8.36 6.34 5.55
CA SER A 227 8.49 5.77 6.89
C SER A 227 8.85 4.29 6.94
N MET A 228 8.42 3.48 5.97
CA MET A 228 8.83 2.08 5.89
C MET A 228 10.25 1.97 5.34
N GLY A 229 11.00 0.99 5.81
CA GLY A 229 12.44 0.87 5.58
C GLY A 229 12.83 -0.18 4.55
N LEU A 230 13.82 -1.01 4.91
CA LEU A 230 14.21 -2.22 4.17
C LEU A 230 13.03 -3.20 4.08
N THR A 231 12.21 -3.25 5.11
CA THR A 231 10.99 -4.06 5.22
C THR A 231 9.80 -3.18 5.63
N PRO A 232 8.56 -3.69 5.52
CA PRO A 232 7.39 -2.95 5.99
C PRO A 232 7.25 -2.89 7.53
N LEU A 233 8.28 -3.21 8.30
CA LEU A 233 8.25 -3.21 9.77
C LEU A 233 8.58 -1.82 10.34
N GLU A 234 9.58 -1.12 9.79
CA GLU A 234 10.01 0.21 10.24
C GLU A 234 8.91 1.26 10.05
N GLY A 235 8.91 2.29 10.90
CA GLY A 235 8.07 3.47 10.75
C GLY A 235 6.96 3.57 11.79
N LEU A 236 5.72 3.69 11.32
CA LEU A 236 4.55 3.88 12.16
C LEU A 236 4.24 2.65 13.03
N ILE A 237 3.58 2.88 14.16
CA ILE A 237 2.85 1.83 14.86
C ILE A 237 1.72 1.37 13.94
N MET A 238 1.48 0.07 13.81
CA MET A 238 0.49 -0.51 12.90
C MET A 238 -0.45 -1.44 13.66
N GLY A 239 -1.36 -2.12 12.98
CA GLY A 239 -2.25 -3.08 13.63
C GLY A 239 -1.51 -4.14 14.45
N THR A 240 -0.52 -4.79 13.83
CA THR A 240 0.29 -5.86 14.46
C THR A 240 1.79 -5.60 14.46
N ARG A 241 2.29 -4.60 13.73
CA ARG A 241 3.71 -4.28 13.61
C ARG A 241 4.10 -3.16 14.55
N SER A 242 5.28 -3.30 15.17
CA SER A 242 5.77 -2.34 16.16
C SER A 242 6.08 -0.94 15.60
N GLY A 243 6.47 -0.86 14.31
CA GLY A 243 7.17 0.33 13.82
C GLY A 243 8.55 0.49 14.45
N ASP A 244 9.01 1.75 14.52
CA ASP A 244 10.34 2.07 15.07
C ASP A 244 10.51 1.62 16.51
N ILE A 245 11.61 0.92 16.76
CA ILE A 245 12.10 0.56 18.10
C ILE A 245 13.61 0.76 18.17
N ASP A 246 14.17 0.78 19.37
CA ASP A 246 15.61 0.62 19.56
C ASP A 246 16.02 -0.81 19.15
N PRO A 247 16.99 -1.00 18.24
CA PRO A 247 17.46 -2.32 17.84
C PRO A 247 17.91 -3.20 19.00
N ALA A 248 18.41 -2.62 20.10
CA ALA A 248 18.83 -3.35 21.29
C ALA A 248 17.66 -4.05 22.00
N VAL A 249 16.40 -3.63 21.77
CA VAL A 249 15.22 -4.32 22.30
C VAL A 249 15.15 -5.75 21.76
N VAL A 250 15.52 -5.99 20.50
CA VAL A 250 15.56 -7.33 19.91
C VAL A 250 16.50 -8.23 20.69
N GLN A 251 17.76 -7.79 20.89
CA GLN A 251 18.76 -8.55 21.66
C GLN A 251 18.32 -8.75 23.11
N PHE A 252 17.73 -7.73 23.73
CA PHE A 252 17.27 -7.82 25.11
C PHE A 252 16.20 -8.91 25.29
N ILE A 253 15.21 -8.98 24.40
CA ILE A 253 14.16 -10.00 24.44
C ILE A 253 14.75 -11.39 24.15
N CYS A 254 15.63 -11.53 23.13
CA CYS A 254 16.33 -12.78 22.85
C CYS A 254 17.00 -13.34 24.11
N ASN A 255 17.78 -12.49 24.81
CA ASN A 255 18.52 -12.89 26.00
C ASN A 255 17.62 -13.21 27.21
N LYS A 256 16.50 -12.48 27.36
CA LYS A 256 15.58 -12.67 28.51
C LYS A 256 14.69 -13.89 28.36
N GLU A 257 14.24 -14.17 27.14
CA GLU A 257 13.25 -15.21 26.87
C GLU A 257 13.84 -16.46 26.19
N GLY A 258 15.13 -16.45 25.86
CA GLY A 258 15.80 -17.57 25.17
C GLY A 258 15.30 -17.77 23.73
N LYS A 259 14.79 -16.71 23.11
CA LYS A 259 14.32 -16.72 21.73
C LYS A 259 15.43 -16.37 20.74
N ASP A 260 15.32 -16.88 19.52
CA ASP A 260 16.19 -16.42 18.45
C ASP A 260 15.70 -15.10 17.81
N VAL A 261 16.53 -14.51 16.96
CA VAL A 261 16.20 -13.22 16.32
C VAL A 261 14.95 -13.30 15.43
N ASN A 262 14.69 -14.44 14.78
CA ASN A 262 13.55 -14.62 13.90
C ASN A 262 12.24 -14.69 14.70
N GLU A 263 12.26 -15.35 15.85
CA GLU A 263 11.13 -15.41 16.77
C GLU A 263 10.77 -14.00 17.27
N VAL A 264 11.76 -13.19 17.65
CA VAL A 264 11.53 -11.83 18.10
C VAL A 264 11.04 -10.94 16.95
N LEU A 265 11.61 -11.04 15.75
CA LEU A 265 11.11 -10.33 14.56
C LEU A 265 9.68 -10.75 14.22
N ASN A 266 9.31 -12.01 14.44
CA ASN A 266 7.92 -12.45 14.25
C ASN A 266 6.98 -11.80 15.28
N ILE A 267 7.39 -11.64 16.54
CA ILE A 267 6.64 -10.88 17.55
C ILE A 267 6.44 -9.44 17.09
N LEU A 268 7.51 -8.77 16.62
CA LEU A 268 7.44 -7.38 16.16
C LEU A 268 6.54 -7.20 14.92
N ASN A 269 6.39 -8.23 14.09
CA ASN A 269 5.56 -8.19 12.89
C ASN A 269 4.10 -8.58 13.13
N LYS A 270 3.81 -9.53 14.06
CA LYS A 270 2.49 -10.17 14.13
C LYS A 270 1.73 -9.94 15.43
N THR A 271 2.41 -9.63 16.52
CA THR A 271 1.80 -9.54 17.86
C THR A 271 2.14 -8.25 18.61
N SER A 272 2.69 -7.28 17.89
CA SER A 272 3.03 -5.93 18.38
C SER A 272 2.00 -4.89 17.88
N GLY A 273 2.42 -3.66 17.68
CA GLY A 273 1.53 -2.59 17.24
C GLY A 273 0.41 -2.28 18.22
N VAL A 274 -0.74 -1.82 17.72
CA VAL A 274 -1.89 -1.52 18.60
C VAL A 274 -2.43 -2.78 19.26
N LEU A 275 -2.34 -3.95 18.60
CA LEU A 275 -2.68 -5.26 19.21
C LEU A 275 -1.85 -5.50 20.46
N GLY A 276 -0.51 -5.42 20.37
CA GLY A 276 0.37 -5.67 21.50
C GLY A 276 0.24 -4.60 22.58
N MET A 277 0.18 -3.34 22.20
CA MET A 277 0.05 -2.21 23.13
C MET A 277 -1.27 -2.19 23.90
N SER A 278 -2.36 -2.65 23.28
CA SER A 278 -3.67 -2.76 23.94
C SER A 278 -3.81 -3.97 24.86
N GLY A 279 -2.75 -4.78 25.01
CA GLY A 279 -2.81 -6.00 25.81
C GLY A 279 -3.55 -7.14 25.09
N GLY A 280 -3.59 -7.14 23.76
CA GLY A 280 -4.19 -8.20 22.95
C GLY A 280 -5.68 -8.00 22.63
N VAL A 281 -6.20 -6.77 22.76
CA VAL A 281 -7.61 -6.48 22.44
C VAL A 281 -7.92 -6.79 20.98
N SER A 282 -7.29 -6.11 20.04
CA SER A 282 -7.47 -6.33 18.60
C SER A 282 -6.38 -5.65 17.78
N SER A 283 -6.19 -6.07 16.54
CA SER A 283 -5.43 -5.34 15.53
C SER A 283 -6.30 -4.39 14.68
N ASP A 284 -7.61 -4.45 14.84
CA ASP A 284 -8.56 -3.55 14.18
C ASP A 284 -8.75 -2.27 15.00
N PHE A 285 -8.49 -1.14 14.40
CA PHE A 285 -8.58 0.15 15.07
C PHE A 285 -9.99 0.47 15.59
N ARG A 286 -11.04 -0.05 14.93
CA ARG A 286 -12.43 0.13 15.37
C ARG A 286 -12.70 -0.56 16.72
N ASP A 287 -12.13 -1.76 16.90
CA ASP A 287 -12.27 -2.50 18.15
C ASP A 287 -11.47 -1.81 19.27
N ILE A 288 -10.31 -1.22 18.93
CA ILE A 288 -9.50 -0.47 19.89
C ILE A 288 -10.21 0.82 20.32
N GLU A 289 -10.87 1.53 19.38
CA GLU A 289 -11.70 2.70 19.70
C GLU A 289 -12.86 2.33 20.63
N ALA A 290 -13.58 1.25 20.31
CA ALA A 290 -14.66 0.75 21.17
C ALA A 290 -14.17 0.39 22.58
N ALA A 291 -13.05 -0.32 22.68
CA ALA A 291 -12.43 -0.65 23.97
C ALA A 291 -12.01 0.60 24.77
N LYS A 292 -11.49 1.63 24.10
CA LYS A 292 -11.18 2.93 24.73
C LYS A 292 -12.44 3.60 25.29
N GLU A 293 -13.54 3.61 24.52
CA GLU A 293 -14.83 4.18 24.95
C GLU A 293 -15.40 3.43 26.16
N GLU A 294 -15.17 2.13 26.27
CA GLU A 294 -15.51 1.30 27.42
C GLU A 294 -14.57 1.49 28.62
N GLY A 295 -13.57 2.36 28.51
CA GLY A 295 -12.63 2.71 29.58
C GLY A 295 -11.37 1.85 29.65
N ASN A 296 -11.04 1.10 28.60
CA ASN A 296 -9.79 0.34 28.56
C ASN A 296 -8.59 1.28 28.39
N HIS A 297 -7.79 1.40 29.46
CA HIS A 297 -6.64 2.27 29.50
C HIS A 297 -5.57 1.93 28.46
N LEU A 298 -5.26 0.64 28.26
CA LEU A 298 -4.23 0.22 27.29
C LEU A 298 -4.67 0.48 25.85
N ALA A 299 -5.96 0.32 25.53
CA ALA A 299 -6.50 0.70 24.23
C ALA A 299 -6.37 2.21 23.98
N ALA A 300 -6.66 3.03 24.99
CA ALA A 300 -6.48 4.48 24.90
C ALA A 300 -5.00 4.84 24.62
N VAL A 301 -4.07 4.27 25.38
CA VAL A 301 -2.62 4.49 25.21
C VAL A 301 -2.16 4.05 23.82
N ALA A 302 -2.65 2.91 23.30
CA ALA A 302 -2.29 2.41 21.98
C ALA A 302 -2.70 3.38 20.85
N LEU A 303 -3.93 3.92 20.91
CA LEU A 303 -4.40 4.94 19.96
C LEU A 303 -3.63 6.26 20.08
N ASP A 304 -3.42 6.74 21.30
CA ASP A 304 -2.70 8.00 21.53
C ASP A 304 -1.24 7.90 21.04
N ALA A 305 -0.59 6.76 21.25
CA ALA A 305 0.76 6.49 20.73
C ALA A 305 0.79 6.42 19.20
N PHE A 306 -0.22 5.81 18.56
CA PHE A 306 -0.35 5.79 17.11
C PHE A 306 -0.49 7.21 16.53
N ILE A 307 -1.43 8.00 17.05
CA ILE A 307 -1.65 9.39 16.65
C ILE A 307 -0.38 10.22 16.81
N TYR A 308 0.27 10.11 17.96
CA TYR A 308 1.52 10.79 18.27
C TYR A 308 2.64 10.42 17.29
N ARG A 309 2.79 9.13 16.95
CA ARG A 309 3.80 8.67 16.01
C ARG A 309 3.55 9.23 14.59
N VAL A 310 2.29 9.24 14.13
CA VAL A 310 1.94 9.84 12.83
C VAL A 310 2.28 11.33 12.81
N ALA A 311 1.90 12.08 13.84
CA ALA A 311 2.20 13.51 13.94
C ALA A 311 3.72 13.79 13.94
N LYS A 312 4.52 12.96 14.62
CA LYS A 312 6.00 13.07 14.59
C LYS A 312 6.56 12.87 13.21
N TYR A 313 6.06 11.89 12.45
CA TYR A 313 6.51 11.66 11.07
C TYR A 313 6.14 12.82 10.14
N ILE A 314 4.94 13.40 10.28
CA ILE A 314 4.55 14.61 9.55
C ILE A 314 5.51 15.76 9.85
N GLY A 315 5.85 15.97 11.13
CA GLY A 315 6.81 17.00 11.55
C GLY A 315 8.21 16.77 10.98
N ALA A 316 8.72 15.54 11.05
CA ALA A 316 10.02 15.16 10.48
C ALA A 316 10.07 15.39 8.96
N TYR A 317 9.03 15.03 8.24
CA TYR A 317 8.96 15.18 6.80
C TYR A 317 8.72 16.62 6.35
N THR A 318 8.03 17.41 7.16
CA THR A 318 7.97 18.86 6.96
C THR A 318 9.36 19.48 7.04
N ALA A 319 10.18 19.04 8.01
CA ALA A 319 11.58 19.47 8.11
C ALA A 319 12.43 18.98 6.92
N ALA A 320 12.27 17.72 6.49
CA ALA A 320 13.00 17.15 5.36
C ALA A 320 12.74 17.91 4.05
N MET A 321 11.52 18.41 3.85
CA MET A 321 11.14 19.21 2.68
C MET A 321 11.33 20.73 2.88
N ASN A 322 11.68 21.19 4.07
CA ASN A 322 11.67 22.60 4.46
C ASN A 322 10.31 23.26 4.18
N GLY A 323 9.25 22.69 4.76
CA GLY A 323 7.87 23.13 4.62
C GLY A 323 6.94 22.05 4.07
N VAL A 324 5.65 22.32 4.07
CA VAL A 324 4.58 21.44 3.55
C VAL A 324 3.44 22.28 3.01
N ASP A 325 2.93 21.94 1.83
CA ASP A 325 1.78 22.61 1.20
C ASP A 325 0.49 21.85 1.46
N ALA A 326 0.58 20.51 1.50
CA ALA A 326 -0.58 19.67 1.75
C ALA A 326 -0.24 18.38 2.52
N ILE A 327 -1.22 17.93 3.31
CA ILE A 327 -1.23 16.64 4.00
C ILE A 327 -2.47 15.89 3.51
N ALA A 328 -2.28 14.69 2.96
CA ALA A 328 -3.35 13.85 2.46
C ALA A 328 -3.50 12.59 3.30
N PHE A 329 -4.69 12.35 3.84
CA PHE A 329 -5.06 11.12 4.52
C PHE A 329 -5.70 10.14 3.55
N THR A 330 -5.35 8.86 3.67
CA THR A 330 -5.82 7.79 2.80
C THR A 330 -5.80 6.42 3.49
N ALA A 331 -6.29 5.40 2.81
CA ALA A 331 -6.46 4.04 3.30
C ALA A 331 -7.49 3.89 4.43
N GLY A 332 -7.72 2.66 4.88
CA GLY A 332 -8.88 2.32 5.70
C GLY A 332 -9.10 3.19 6.94
N VAL A 333 -8.08 3.39 7.76
CA VAL A 333 -8.13 4.28 8.94
C VAL A 333 -8.15 5.74 8.52
N GLY A 334 -7.22 6.15 7.62
CA GLY A 334 -7.12 7.53 7.15
C GLY A 334 -8.40 8.04 6.49
N GLU A 335 -9.13 7.18 5.77
CA GLU A 335 -10.38 7.54 5.09
C GLU A 335 -11.60 7.55 6.00
N ASN A 336 -11.65 6.69 7.02
CA ASN A 336 -12.86 6.46 7.80
C ASN A 336 -12.82 7.03 9.22
N ASP A 337 -11.66 7.26 9.79
CA ASP A 337 -11.50 7.79 11.16
C ASP A 337 -11.33 9.32 11.16
N LYS A 338 -12.46 10.04 11.23
CA LYS A 338 -12.45 11.51 11.32
C LYS A 338 -11.86 12.02 12.65
N ALA A 339 -12.03 11.28 13.73
CA ALA A 339 -11.51 11.66 15.04
C ALA A 339 -9.98 11.55 15.07
N GLY A 340 -9.43 10.47 14.53
CA GLY A 340 -7.99 10.28 14.40
C GLY A 340 -7.34 11.34 13.49
N ARG A 341 -7.96 11.67 12.33
CA ARG A 341 -7.46 12.76 11.47
C ARG A 341 -7.39 14.08 12.23
N LYS A 342 -8.44 14.43 12.99
CA LYS A 342 -8.48 15.64 13.81
C LYS A 342 -7.39 15.61 14.87
N ALA A 343 -7.29 14.53 15.65
CA ALA A 343 -6.32 14.38 16.72
C ALA A 343 -4.86 14.47 16.21
N ILE A 344 -4.56 13.90 15.04
CA ILE A 344 -3.25 14.06 14.40
C ILE A 344 -2.99 15.54 14.06
N CYS A 345 -3.97 16.22 13.47
CA CYS A 345 -3.84 17.61 13.05
C CYS A 345 -3.72 18.59 14.21
N GLU A 346 -4.25 18.27 15.40
CA GLU A 346 -4.09 19.09 16.61
C GLU A 346 -2.62 19.24 17.04
N TYR A 347 -1.77 18.25 16.77
CA TYR A 347 -0.32 18.35 16.96
C TYR A 347 0.38 19.31 15.98
N LEU A 348 -0.29 19.67 14.87
CA LEU A 348 0.31 20.42 13.76
C LEU A 348 -0.04 21.91 13.75
N GLY A 349 -0.60 22.41 14.86
CA GLY A 349 -0.96 23.83 15.01
C GLY A 349 0.22 24.79 14.76
N TYR A 350 1.44 24.40 15.09
CA TYR A 350 2.66 25.16 14.84
C TYR A 350 2.95 25.36 13.33
N LEU A 351 2.43 24.50 12.46
CA LEU A 351 2.46 24.66 11.00
C LEU A 351 1.33 25.53 10.48
N GLY A 352 0.41 25.96 11.35
CA GLY A 352 -0.79 26.70 10.97
C GLY A 352 -1.87 25.80 10.38
N VAL A 353 -1.83 24.48 10.65
CA VAL A 353 -2.90 23.55 10.32
C VAL A 353 -4.14 23.83 11.16
N LYS A 354 -5.28 23.91 10.51
CA LYS A 354 -6.60 24.03 11.14
C LYS A 354 -7.57 23.11 10.44
N ILE A 355 -8.23 22.23 11.19
CA ILE A 355 -9.28 21.35 10.68
C ILE A 355 -10.63 22.07 10.74
N ASP A 356 -11.45 21.85 9.70
CA ASP A 356 -12.86 22.17 9.70
C ASP A 356 -13.66 20.91 10.06
N ASP A 357 -14.29 20.90 11.22
CA ASP A 357 -14.99 19.71 11.75
C ASP A 357 -16.15 19.26 10.83
N GLN A 358 -16.81 20.18 10.15
CA GLN A 358 -17.90 19.86 9.24
C GLN A 358 -17.35 19.28 7.93
N ALA A 359 -16.30 19.86 7.37
CA ALA A 359 -15.63 19.34 6.17
C ALA A 359 -14.94 17.99 6.43
N ASN A 360 -14.44 17.76 7.66
CA ASN A 360 -13.82 16.52 8.04
C ASN A 360 -14.81 15.35 8.24
N ASP A 361 -16.11 15.63 8.32
CA ASP A 361 -17.15 14.58 8.38
C ASP A 361 -17.47 14.03 6.98
N VAL A 362 -16.46 13.42 6.38
CA VAL A 362 -16.49 12.90 5.00
C VAL A 362 -15.81 11.55 4.93
N ARG A 363 -16.26 10.68 4.01
CA ARG A 363 -15.70 9.36 3.71
C ARG A 363 -15.73 9.08 2.22
N GLY A 364 -14.77 8.30 1.72
CA GLY A 364 -14.79 7.68 0.39
C GLY A 364 -14.80 8.61 -0.82
N LYS A 365 -14.48 9.91 -0.64
CA LYS A 365 -14.36 10.87 -1.75
C LYS A 365 -13.31 11.93 -1.47
N ASN A 366 -12.75 12.51 -2.53
CA ASN A 366 -11.81 13.63 -2.40
C ASN A 366 -12.49 14.82 -1.70
N ALA A 367 -11.83 15.35 -0.67
CA ALA A 367 -12.31 16.52 0.04
C ALA A 367 -11.14 17.31 0.64
N VAL A 368 -11.23 18.63 0.65
CA VAL A 368 -10.42 19.49 1.51
C VAL A 368 -11.11 19.52 2.88
N ILE A 369 -10.40 19.10 3.92
CA ILE A 369 -10.92 18.97 5.29
C ILE A 369 -10.32 20.01 6.25
N SER A 370 -9.40 20.83 5.75
CA SER A 370 -8.86 21.98 6.50
C SER A 370 -9.77 23.21 6.36
N ALA A 371 -9.76 24.06 7.39
CA ALA A 371 -10.42 25.35 7.37
C ALA A 371 -9.84 26.28 6.29
N ALA A 372 -10.63 27.26 5.84
CA ALA A 372 -10.23 28.18 4.78
C ALA A 372 -9.00 29.04 5.12
N ASP A 373 -8.77 29.29 6.40
CA ASP A 373 -7.61 30.05 6.92
C ASP A 373 -6.43 29.14 7.36
N SER A 374 -6.51 27.85 7.10
CA SER A 374 -5.39 26.92 7.33
C SER A 374 -4.25 27.23 6.37
N LYS A 375 -3.03 27.33 6.89
CA LYS A 375 -1.83 27.57 6.06
C LYS A 375 -1.44 26.36 5.23
N VAL A 376 -1.73 25.16 5.72
CA VAL A 376 -1.48 23.88 5.04
C VAL A 376 -2.82 23.28 4.67
N LYS A 377 -2.99 22.84 3.43
CA LYS A 377 -4.17 22.09 3.01
C LYS A 377 -4.16 20.72 3.64
N VAL A 378 -5.24 20.34 4.30
CA VAL A 378 -5.44 18.95 4.73
C VAL A 378 -6.55 18.35 3.90
N MET A 379 -6.30 17.18 3.35
CA MET A 379 -7.21 16.54 2.40
C MET A 379 -7.48 15.09 2.76
N LEU A 380 -8.65 14.62 2.42
CA LEU A 380 -8.99 13.22 2.28
C LEU A 380 -8.90 12.88 0.80
N ILE A 381 -8.04 11.93 0.44
CA ILE A 381 -7.88 11.44 -0.93
C ILE A 381 -7.91 9.91 -0.88
N PRO A 382 -9.03 9.26 -1.22
CA PRO A 382 -9.10 7.80 -1.26
C PRO A 382 -8.08 7.23 -2.23
N THR A 383 -7.34 6.21 -1.78
CA THR A 383 -6.38 5.52 -2.65
C THR A 383 -7.10 4.60 -3.64
N ASN A 384 -6.50 4.45 -4.81
CA ASN A 384 -6.94 3.50 -5.83
C ASN A 384 -5.71 2.92 -6.53
N GLU A 385 -5.13 1.89 -5.89
CA GLU A 385 -3.90 1.27 -6.37
C GLU A 385 -4.12 0.55 -7.70
N GLU A 386 -5.28 -0.06 -7.90
CA GLU A 386 -5.61 -0.75 -9.15
C GLU A 386 -5.68 0.22 -10.32
N LEU A 387 -6.29 1.41 -10.12
CA LEU A 387 -6.31 2.44 -11.14
C LEU A 387 -4.91 3.00 -11.41
N ALA A 388 -4.08 3.17 -10.38
CA ALA A 388 -2.69 3.59 -10.55
C ALA A 388 -1.92 2.59 -11.42
N ILE A 389 -2.06 1.27 -11.15
CA ILE A 389 -1.45 0.22 -11.94
C ILE A 389 -1.97 0.23 -13.38
N ALA A 390 -3.27 0.42 -13.58
CA ALA A 390 -3.87 0.49 -14.90
C ALA A 390 -3.36 1.70 -15.71
N ARG A 391 -3.21 2.87 -15.09
CA ARG A 391 -2.63 4.08 -15.71
C ARG A 391 -1.18 3.86 -16.13
N GLU A 392 -0.35 3.27 -15.29
CA GLU A 392 1.03 2.92 -15.60
C GLU A 392 1.12 1.87 -16.73
N THR A 393 0.26 0.86 -16.69
CA THR A 393 0.16 -0.15 -17.73
C THR A 393 -0.20 0.50 -19.08
N LYS A 394 -1.22 1.35 -19.12
CA LYS A 394 -1.62 2.10 -20.32
C LYS A 394 -0.46 2.92 -20.86
N ARG A 395 0.20 3.71 -20.01
CA ARG A 395 1.33 4.57 -20.38
C ARG A 395 2.44 3.80 -21.09
N LEU A 396 2.78 2.60 -20.58
CA LEU A 396 3.88 1.80 -21.14
C LEU A 396 3.51 1.02 -22.39
N VAL A 397 2.24 0.68 -22.57
CA VAL A 397 1.78 -0.09 -23.73
C VAL A 397 1.46 0.82 -24.93
N GLU A 398 1.13 2.11 -24.66
CA GLU A 398 0.90 3.12 -25.72
C GLU A 398 2.17 3.90 -26.11
N ALA A 399 3.30 3.71 -25.40
CA ALA A 399 4.60 4.34 -25.70
C ALA A 399 5.35 3.61 -26.81
#